data_9e3553372a52fcc761d077d2ab53432d
#
_entry.id   9e3553372a52fcc761d077d2ab53432d
#
_cell.length_a   1.000
_cell.length_b   1.000
_cell.length_c   1.000
_cell.angle_alpha   90.00
_cell.angle_beta   90.00
_cell.angle_gamma   90.00
#
_symmetry.space_group_name_H-M   'P 1'
#
loop_
_entity.id
_entity.type
_entity.pdbx_description
1 polymer ?
#
loop_
_entity_poly.entity_id
_entity_poly.type
_entity_poly.pdbx_seq_one_letter_code
_entity_poly.pdbx_strand_id
1 'polypeptide(L)'
;MRTIEDTFKSADFLQPKMYNRYRLGTKEELTEMFIKAFKHYDQTVATYRHLTAYDEIIDWMVDTKGRGLIISGNCGLGKSTILNYVIPAIFRTKVNKVLISVAAKDLGEILRKPNPFVIIDDLGTESIKNDYGTKIDAVVDYISYAEDKSKTLLITTNLKGEQLKARYDDRTLDRLRKCKKVTIEGDSFRK
;
A
#
# COMPACT_ATOMS: atom_id res chain seq x y z
N MET A 1 23.67 -7.76 -40.00
CA MET A 1 23.04 -8.55 -38.91
C MET A 1 22.63 -7.57 -37.83
N ARG A 2 21.37 -7.59 -37.38
CA ARG A 2 20.97 -6.80 -36.19
C ARG A 2 21.61 -7.40 -34.95
N THR A 3 22.15 -6.58 -34.08
CA THR A 3 22.67 -7.04 -32.78
C THR A 3 21.52 -7.26 -31.79
N ILE A 4 21.80 -7.97 -30.71
CA ILE A 4 20.80 -8.18 -29.63
C ILE A 4 20.44 -6.84 -28.98
N GLU A 5 21.42 -5.91 -28.90
CA GLU A 5 21.23 -4.55 -28.41
C GLU A 5 20.30 -3.74 -29.31
N ASP A 6 20.39 -3.90 -30.65
CA ASP A 6 19.49 -3.26 -31.59
C ASP A 6 18.06 -3.79 -31.43
N THR A 7 17.92 -5.08 -31.12
CA THR A 7 16.63 -5.71 -30.82
C THR A 7 16.02 -5.12 -29.56
N PHE A 8 16.80 -4.99 -28.48
CA PHE A 8 16.31 -4.41 -27.22
C PHE A 8 15.89 -2.94 -27.37
N LYS A 9 16.61 -2.15 -28.18
CA LYS A 9 16.25 -0.76 -28.45
C LYS A 9 15.01 -0.59 -29.32
N SER A 10 14.71 -1.55 -30.19
CA SER A 10 13.58 -1.48 -31.13
C SER A 10 12.30 -2.14 -30.60
N ALA A 11 12.35 -2.81 -29.45
CA ALA A 11 11.26 -3.65 -28.94
C ALA A 11 10.47 -2.96 -27.81
N ASP A 12 9.77 -1.87 -28.12
CA ASP A 12 8.92 -1.15 -27.15
C ASP A 12 7.91 -2.08 -26.43
N PHE A 13 7.45 -3.12 -27.12
CA PHE A 13 6.53 -4.11 -26.56
C PHE A 13 7.17 -5.09 -25.57
N LEU A 14 8.52 -5.18 -25.56
CA LEU A 14 9.29 -6.05 -24.64
C LEU A 14 9.82 -5.29 -23.41
N GLN A 15 9.41 -4.05 -23.21
CA GLN A 15 9.84 -3.28 -22.05
C GLN A 15 9.37 -4.00 -20.76
N PRO A 16 10.27 -4.21 -19.77
CA PRO A 16 9.89 -4.78 -18.50
C PRO A 16 8.87 -3.89 -17.80
N LYS A 17 7.94 -4.49 -17.04
CA LYS A 17 6.98 -3.72 -16.23
C LYS A 17 7.75 -2.77 -15.30
N MET A 18 7.59 -1.47 -15.52
CA MET A 18 8.21 -0.43 -14.69
C MET A 18 7.21 0.04 -13.65
N TYR A 19 7.53 -0.17 -12.37
CA TYR A 19 6.77 0.39 -11.26
C TYR A 19 7.21 1.81 -10.97
N ASN A 20 6.27 2.68 -10.65
CA ASN A 20 6.56 4.06 -10.31
C ASN A 20 7.42 4.14 -9.04
N ARG A 21 8.62 4.67 -9.16
CA ARG A 21 9.51 4.95 -8.03
C ARG A 21 9.35 6.40 -7.60
N TYR A 22 9.05 6.60 -6.33
CA TYR A 22 8.91 7.93 -5.74
C TYR A 22 10.04 8.19 -4.73
N ARG A 23 10.55 9.41 -4.76
CA ARG A 23 11.45 9.97 -3.75
C ARG A 23 10.82 11.26 -3.27
N LEU A 24 10.34 11.26 -2.01
CA LEU A 24 9.48 12.36 -1.53
C LEU A 24 10.25 13.43 -0.76
N GLY A 25 11.49 13.18 -0.37
CA GLY A 25 12.33 14.14 0.36
C GLY A 25 13.38 13.46 1.22
N THR A 26 14.03 14.24 2.08
CA THR A 26 14.98 13.71 3.07
C THR A 26 14.24 13.06 4.23
N LYS A 27 14.94 12.24 5.01
CA LYS A 27 14.35 11.55 6.16
C LYS A 27 13.86 12.57 7.21
N GLU A 28 14.65 13.60 7.47
CA GLU A 28 14.35 14.66 8.43
C GLU A 28 13.07 15.41 8.06
N GLU A 29 12.98 15.85 6.80
CA GLU A 29 11.82 16.55 6.29
C GLU A 29 10.55 15.69 6.36
N LEU A 30 10.66 14.43 5.94
CA LEU A 30 9.52 13.50 5.94
C LEU A 30 9.10 13.13 7.37
N THR A 31 10.03 13.07 8.32
CA THR A 31 9.71 12.85 9.74
C THR A 31 8.88 14.00 10.30
N GLU A 32 9.28 15.24 10.03
CA GLU A 32 8.49 16.40 10.47
C GLU A 32 7.09 16.42 9.86
N MET A 33 7.00 16.17 8.54
CA MET A 33 5.72 16.11 7.83
C MET A 33 4.83 14.98 8.38
N PHE A 34 5.40 13.81 8.62
CA PHE A 34 4.70 12.66 9.17
C PHE A 34 4.10 12.99 10.55
N ILE A 35 4.90 13.55 11.46
CA ILE A 35 4.46 13.93 12.81
C ILE A 35 3.34 14.97 12.74
N LYS A 36 3.52 16.01 11.91
CA LYS A 36 2.51 17.07 11.74
C LYS A 36 1.20 16.53 11.20
N ALA A 37 1.26 15.69 10.14
CA ALA A 37 0.07 15.10 9.54
C ALA A 37 -0.61 14.12 10.50
N PHE A 38 0.16 13.26 11.19
CA PHE A 38 -0.40 12.32 12.15
C PHE A 38 -1.16 13.04 13.27
N LYS A 39 -0.56 14.06 13.90
CA LYS A 39 -1.21 14.88 14.95
C LYS A 39 -2.45 15.62 14.44
N HIS A 40 -2.47 16.01 13.18
CA HIS A 40 -3.61 16.71 12.60
C HIS A 40 -4.82 15.78 12.38
N TYR A 41 -4.57 14.57 11.90
CA TYR A 41 -5.64 13.64 11.53
C TYR A 41 -6.07 12.72 12.68
N ASP A 42 -5.20 12.37 13.59
CA ASP A 42 -5.53 11.52 14.73
C ASP A 42 -5.83 12.35 15.99
N GLN A 43 -7.03 12.89 16.03
CA GLN A 43 -7.52 13.69 17.18
C GLN A 43 -7.86 12.81 18.40
N THR A 44 -7.85 11.48 18.26
CA THR A 44 -8.13 10.55 19.36
C THR A 44 -6.91 10.30 20.23
N VAL A 45 -5.72 10.67 19.76
CA VAL A 45 -4.46 10.50 20.48
C VAL A 45 -4.11 11.78 21.21
N ALA A 46 -4.34 11.80 22.52
CA ALA A 46 -4.02 12.96 23.37
C ALA A 46 -2.54 13.35 23.33
N THR A 47 -1.66 12.37 23.11
CA THR A 47 -0.21 12.59 23.02
C THR A 47 0.37 11.73 21.91
N TYR A 48 1.03 12.37 20.92
CA TYR A 48 1.73 11.66 19.88
C TYR A 48 2.87 10.82 20.47
N ARG A 49 2.87 9.53 20.14
CA ARG A 49 3.95 8.61 20.48
C ARG A 49 4.59 8.09 19.18
N HIS A 50 5.85 8.39 18.97
CA HIS A 50 6.59 7.86 17.82
C HIS A 50 6.96 6.41 18.08
N LEU A 51 6.62 5.53 17.13
CA LEU A 51 7.01 4.12 17.16
C LEU A 51 8.13 3.89 16.16
N THR A 52 9.08 3.03 16.49
CA THR A 52 10.21 2.68 15.60
C THR A 52 9.74 2.20 14.22
N ALA A 53 8.59 1.50 14.15
CA ALA A 53 8.00 1.09 12.90
C ALA A 53 7.61 2.27 11.96
N TYR A 54 7.40 3.47 12.51
CA TYR A 54 7.12 4.66 11.71
C TYR A 54 8.34 5.11 10.92
N ASP A 55 9.55 4.92 11.48
CA ASP A 55 10.81 5.21 10.78
C ASP A 55 10.95 4.36 9.51
N GLU A 56 10.51 3.09 9.56
CA GLU A 56 10.53 2.24 8.37
C GLU A 56 9.55 2.69 7.28
N ILE A 57 8.41 3.28 7.68
CA ILE A 57 7.44 3.89 6.75
C ILE A 57 8.03 5.17 6.14
N ILE A 58 8.69 5.98 6.97
CA ILE A 58 9.37 7.19 6.52
C ILE A 58 10.51 6.84 5.55
N ASP A 59 11.34 5.86 5.88
CA ASP A 59 12.42 5.37 5.01
C ASP A 59 11.88 4.86 3.65
N TRP A 60 10.70 4.20 3.66
CA TRP A 60 10.02 3.83 2.40
C TRP A 60 9.61 5.07 1.61
N MET A 61 9.16 6.15 2.24
CA MET A 61 8.80 7.41 1.56
C MET A 61 10.02 8.16 1.05
N VAL A 62 11.19 8.05 1.70
CA VAL A 62 12.46 8.62 1.17
C VAL A 62 12.76 8.03 -0.21
N ASP A 63 12.59 6.73 -0.38
CA ASP A 63 12.72 6.04 -1.67
C ASP A 63 11.88 4.78 -1.70
N THR A 64 10.79 4.80 -2.43
CA THR A 64 9.88 3.64 -2.54
C THR A 64 10.50 2.47 -3.28
N LYS A 65 11.59 2.68 -4.04
CA LYS A 65 12.25 1.69 -4.90
C LYS A 65 11.29 0.95 -5.85
N GLY A 66 10.18 1.61 -6.21
CA GLY A 66 9.10 1.00 -7.01
C GLY A 66 8.28 -0.06 -6.26
N ARG A 67 8.43 -0.18 -4.94
CA ARG A 67 7.72 -1.18 -4.13
C ARG A 67 6.49 -0.59 -3.46
N GLY A 68 5.44 -1.40 -3.35
CA GLY A 68 4.30 -1.10 -2.50
C GLY A 68 4.65 -1.14 -1.01
N LEU A 69 3.68 -0.82 -0.15
CA LEU A 69 3.80 -0.84 1.30
C LEU A 69 2.66 -1.64 1.92
N ILE A 70 2.98 -2.54 2.83
CA ILE A 70 2.02 -3.24 3.69
C ILE A 70 2.31 -2.88 5.13
N ILE A 71 1.33 -2.30 5.81
CA ILE A 71 1.38 -1.98 7.23
C ILE A 71 0.52 -3.00 7.97
N SER A 72 1.15 -3.83 8.78
CA SER A 72 0.48 -4.84 9.60
C SER A 72 0.61 -4.53 11.09
N GLY A 73 -0.19 -5.19 11.94
CA GLY A 73 -0.11 -5.06 13.38
C GLY A 73 -1.46 -4.98 14.07
N ASN A 74 -1.43 -4.83 15.40
CA ASN A 74 -2.64 -4.83 16.24
C ASN A 74 -3.54 -3.61 15.97
N CYS A 75 -4.82 -3.70 16.37
CA CYS A 75 -5.75 -2.58 16.27
C CYS A 75 -5.32 -1.38 17.13
N GLY A 76 -5.68 -0.16 16.69
CA GLY A 76 -5.48 1.05 17.49
C GLY A 76 -4.06 1.64 17.45
N LEU A 77 -3.19 1.20 16.53
CA LEU A 77 -1.81 1.69 16.38
C LEU A 77 -1.64 2.67 15.19
N GLY A 78 -2.71 3.32 14.75
CA GLY A 78 -2.64 4.36 13.73
C GLY A 78 -2.45 3.88 12.29
N LYS A 79 -2.54 2.57 11.98
CA LYS A 79 -2.35 2.03 10.61
C LYS A 79 -3.24 2.73 9.58
N SER A 80 -4.55 2.76 9.83
CA SER A 80 -5.52 3.40 8.94
C SER A 80 -5.32 4.92 8.89
N THR A 81 -4.96 5.57 9.99
CA THR A 81 -4.61 6.99 10.00
C THR A 81 -3.42 7.28 9.09
N ILE A 82 -2.36 6.47 9.19
CA ILE A 82 -1.16 6.60 8.36
C ILE A 82 -1.50 6.39 6.89
N LEU A 83 -2.21 5.29 6.57
CA LEU A 83 -2.48 4.92 5.20
C LEU A 83 -3.47 5.84 4.50
N ASN A 84 -4.54 6.24 5.22
CA ASN A 84 -5.65 6.97 4.62
C ASN A 84 -5.46 8.49 4.63
N TYR A 85 -4.55 9.00 5.50
CA TYR A 85 -4.41 10.45 5.67
C TYR A 85 -2.96 10.92 5.62
N VAL A 86 -2.04 10.31 6.41
CA VAL A 86 -0.66 10.81 6.52
C VAL A 86 0.10 10.64 5.20
N ILE A 87 0.14 9.42 4.66
CA ILE A 87 0.82 9.14 3.38
C ILE A 87 0.18 9.94 2.24
N PRO A 88 -1.16 9.98 2.06
CA PRO A 88 -1.80 10.80 1.04
C PRO A 88 -1.46 12.29 1.15
N ALA A 89 -1.45 12.86 2.34
CA ALA A 89 -1.08 14.27 2.54
C ALA A 89 0.35 14.55 2.09
N ILE A 90 1.30 13.69 2.44
CA ILE A 90 2.70 13.82 2.04
C ILE A 90 2.85 13.67 0.52
N PHE A 91 2.23 12.66 -0.10
CA PHE A 91 2.25 12.49 -1.56
C PHE A 91 1.61 13.69 -2.30
N ARG A 92 0.52 14.22 -1.75
CA ARG A 92 -0.13 15.42 -2.32
C ARG A 92 0.81 16.61 -2.28
N THR A 93 1.49 16.83 -1.17
CA THR A 93 2.41 17.96 -0.98
C THR A 93 3.66 17.83 -1.84
N LYS A 94 4.27 16.63 -1.90
CA LYS A 94 5.60 16.46 -2.51
C LYS A 94 5.57 16.21 -4.02
N VAL A 95 4.57 15.51 -4.51
CA VAL A 95 4.50 15.06 -5.91
C VAL A 95 3.14 15.33 -6.56
N ASN A 96 2.27 16.09 -5.91
CA ASN A 96 0.93 16.46 -6.38
C ASN A 96 0.07 15.24 -6.81
N LYS A 97 0.20 14.11 -6.09
CA LYS A 97 -0.59 12.91 -6.35
C LYS A 97 -1.72 12.77 -5.33
N VAL A 98 -2.92 12.48 -5.82
CA VAL A 98 -4.08 12.17 -4.99
C VAL A 98 -4.13 10.65 -4.80
N LEU A 99 -4.13 10.23 -3.55
CA LEU A 99 -4.27 8.84 -3.16
C LEU A 99 -5.67 8.63 -2.58
N ILE A 100 -6.42 7.66 -3.11
CA ILE A 100 -7.77 7.35 -2.66
C ILE A 100 -7.73 5.95 -2.04
N SER A 101 -8.10 5.85 -0.77
CA SER A 101 -8.21 4.59 -0.05
C SER A 101 -9.62 4.00 -0.20
N VAL A 102 -9.68 2.69 -0.13
CA VAL A 102 -10.91 1.91 -0.12
C VAL A 102 -10.80 0.86 0.97
N ALA A 103 -11.84 0.70 1.78
CA ALA A 103 -11.88 -0.43 2.71
C ALA A 103 -12.02 -1.74 1.90
N ALA A 104 -11.33 -2.79 2.34
CA ALA A 104 -11.33 -4.07 1.63
C ALA A 104 -12.76 -4.62 1.40
N LYS A 105 -13.65 -4.42 2.38
CA LYS A 105 -15.07 -4.82 2.31
C LYS A 105 -15.88 -4.10 1.21
N ASP A 106 -15.42 -2.92 0.75
CA ASP A 106 -16.13 -2.04 -0.18
C ASP A 106 -15.52 -2.06 -1.60
N LEU A 107 -14.53 -2.92 -1.86
CA LEU A 107 -13.77 -2.95 -3.12
C LEU A 107 -14.60 -3.28 -4.36
N GLY A 108 -15.74 -3.95 -4.21
CA GLY A 108 -16.56 -4.41 -5.35
C GLY A 108 -17.04 -3.33 -6.31
N GLU A 109 -17.04 -2.05 -5.92
CA GLU A 109 -17.59 -0.95 -6.72
C GLU A 109 -16.53 -0.05 -7.39
N ILE A 110 -15.23 -0.18 -7.05
CA ILE A 110 -14.20 0.84 -7.37
C ILE A 110 -13.16 0.38 -8.39
N LEU A 111 -13.28 -0.82 -8.91
CA LEU A 111 -12.28 -1.52 -9.74
C LEU A 111 -11.77 -0.80 -11.01
N ARG A 112 -12.31 0.33 -11.41
CA ARG A 112 -12.05 0.89 -12.76
C ARG A 112 -11.55 2.32 -12.83
N LYS A 113 -11.19 2.97 -11.71
CA LYS A 113 -10.71 4.36 -11.79
C LYS A 113 -9.21 4.43 -12.17
N PRO A 114 -8.81 5.34 -13.06
CA PRO A 114 -7.41 5.53 -13.44
C PRO A 114 -6.65 6.21 -12.30
N ASN A 115 -6.12 5.43 -11.37
CA ASN A 115 -5.26 5.91 -10.29
C ASN A 115 -3.95 5.08 -10.31
N PRO A 116 -2.76 5.70 -10.22
CA PRO A 116 -1.49 4.98 -10.16
C PRO A 116 -1.28 4.19 -8.85
N PHE A 117 -2.11 4.46 -7.84
CA PHE A 117 -2.08 3.78 -6.56
C PHE A 117 -3.34 2.96 -6.33
N VAL A 118 -3.17 1.88 -5.58
CA VAL A 118 -4.23 1.06 -5.02
C VAL A 118 -4.04 1.03 -3.52
N ILE A 119 -4.96 1.63 -2.79
CA ILE A 119 -4.91 1.68 -1.33
C ILE A 119 -6.05 0.85 -0.77
N ILE A 120 -5.69 -0.22 -0.07
CA ILE A 120 -6.64 -1.14 0.56
C ILE A 120 -6.50 -1.03 2.08
N ASP A 121 -7.52 -0.53 2.75
CA ASP A 121 -7.55 -0.50 4.21
C ASP A 121 -8.23 -1.76 4.76
N ASP A 122 -7.66 -2.32 5.82
CA ASP A 122 -8.14 -3.52 6.52
C ASP A 122 -8.29 -4.76 5.63
N LEU A 123 -7.24 -5.08 4.85
CA LEU A 123 -7.15 -6.32 4.08
C LEU A 123 -7.45 -7.53 4.99
N GLY A 124 -8.37 -8.38 4.55
CA GLY A 124 -8.83 -9.55 5.29
C GLY A 124 -10.20 -9.37 5.95
N THR A 125 -10.82 -8.18 5.83
CA THR A 125 -12.18 -7.93 6.33
C THR A 125 -13.25 -8.09 5.24
N GLU A 126 -12.84 -8.22 3.98
CA GLU A 126 -13.75 -8.46 2.86
C GLU A 126 -14.47 -9.81 2.98
N SER A 127 -15.73 -9.84 2.53
CA SER A 127 -16.49 -11.06 2.38
C SER A 127 -16.27 -11.66 0.98
N ILE A 128 -16.13 -12.99 0.93
CA ILE A 128 -16.13 -13.72 -0.35
C ILE A 128 -17.58 -13.74 -0.83
N LYS A 129 -17.87 -13.07 -1.93
CA LYS A 129 -19.19 -13.12 -2.58
C LYS A 129 -19.25 -14.35 -3.49
N ASN A 130 -20.31 -15.15 -3.35
CA ASN A 130 -20.66 -16.17 -4.33
C ASN A 130 -21.63 -15.54 -5.34
N ASP A 131 -21.18 -15.38 -6.57
CA ASP A 131 -22.05 -14.96 -7.67
C ASP A 131 -22.22 -16.11 -8.65
N TYR A 132 -23.44 -16.63 -8.77
CA TYR A 132 -23.80 -17.78 -9.64
C TYR A 132 -22.82 -18.97 -9.56
N GLY A 133 -22.36 -19.32 -8.37
CA GLY A 133 -21.42 -20.44 -8.15
C GLY A 133 -19.94 -20.12 -8.35
N THR A 134 -19.61 -18.90 -8.75
CA THR A 134 -18.22 -18.42 -8.83
C THR A 134 -17.86 -17.64 -7.57
N LYS A 135 -16.80 -18.04 -6.89
CA LYS A 135 -16.24 -17.25 -5.77
C LYS A 135 -15.52 -16.04 -6.33
N ILE A 136 -16.10 -14.87 -6.14
CA ILE A 136 -15.46 -13.61 -6.52
C ILE A 136 -14.80 -13.02 -5.26
N ASP A 137 -13.49 -12.97 -5.26
CA ASP A 137 -12.71 -12.23 -4.28
C ASP A 137 -12.22 -10.93 -4.92
N ALA A 138 -12.98 -9.86 -4.70
CA ALA A 138 -12.69 -8.55 -5.29
C ALA A 138 -11.29 -8.03 -4.93
N VAL A 139 -10.75 -8.44 -3.80
CA VAL A 139 -9.39 -8.08 -3.36
C VAL A 139 -8.35 -8.78 -4.23
N VAL A 140 -8.51 -10.09 -4.49
CA VAL A 140 -7.60 -10.87 -5.35
C VAL A 140 -7.58 -10.29 -6.75
N ASP A 141 -8.73 -9.98 -7.30
CA ASP A 141 -8.86 -9.35 -8.62
C ASP A 141 -8.20 -7.97 -8.66
N TYR A 142 -8.36 -7.19 -7.58
CA TYR A 142 -7.81 -5.85 -7.50
C TYR A 142 -6.27 -5.85 -7.34
N ILE A 143 -5.72 -6.76 -6.55
CA ILE A 143 -4.27 -6.99 -6.45
C ILE A 143 -3.72 -7.46 -7.82
N SER A 144 -4.43 -8.34 -8.52
CA SER A 144 -4.07 -8.78 -9.86
C SER A 144 -4.05 -7.63 -10.85
N TYR A 145 -5.09 -6.82 -10.85
CA TYR A 145 -5.18 -5.61 -11.68
C TYR A 145 -4.06 -4.62 -11.38
N ALA A 146 -3.70 -4.42 -10.10
CA ALA A 146 -2.60 -3.55 -9.70
C ALA A 146 -1.27 -4.01 -10.29
N GLU A 147 -0.99 -5.32 -10.24
CA GLU A 147 0.20 -5.92 -10.85
C GLU A 147 0.20 -5.74 -12.37
N ASP A 148 -0.92 -6.02 -13.03
CA ASP A 148 -1.01 -5.92 -14.49
C ASP A 148 -0.83 -4.50 -15.01
N LYS A 149 -1.27 -3.51 -14.25
CA LYS A 149 -1.15 -2.07 -14.56
C LYS A 149 0.04 -1.39 -13.90
N SER A 150 0.96 -2.15 -13.30
CA SER A 150 2.15 -1.62 -12.59
C SER A 150 1.82 -0.54 -11.57
N LYS A 151 0.70 -0.71 -10.84
CA LYS A 151 0.26 0.22 -9.81
C LYS A 151 0.96 -0.06 -8.49
N THR A 152 1.17 0.98 -7.70
CA THR A 152 1.74 0.85 -6.36
C THR A 152 0.66 0.44 -5.36
N LEU A 153 0.85 -0.72 -4.72
CA LEU A 153 -0.03 -1.23 -3.67
C LEU A 153 0.30 -0.60 -2.33
N LEU A 154 -0.70 -0.05 -1.64
CA LEU A 154 -0.61 0.41 -0.26
C LEU A 154 -1.69 -0.31 0.54
N ILE A 155 -1.32 -1.05 1.57
CA ILE A 155 -2.25 -1.95 2.26
C ILE A 155 -2.07 -1.85 3.77
N THR A 156 -3.19 -1.83 4.52
CA THR A 156 -3.18 -2.18 5.95
C THR A 156 -3.83 -3.53 6.18
N THR A 157 -3.41 -4.22 7.23
CA THR A 157 -4.01 -5.49 7.64
C THR A 157 -3.78 -5.77 9.11
N ASN A 158 -4.72 -6.48 9.73
CA ASN A 158 -4.56 -7.06 11.06
C ASN A 158 -4.17 -8.55 10.98
N LEU A 159 -4.15 -9.14 9.78
CA LEU A 159 -3.79 -10.54 9.58
C LEU A 159 -2.28 -10.74 9.73
N LYS A 160 -1.92 -11.81 10.44
CA LYS A 160 -0.54 -12.30 10.53
C LYS A 160 -0.19 -13.17 9.31
N GLY A 161 1.10 -13.45 9.11
CA GLY A 161 1.58 -14.19 7.95
C GLY A 161 0.85 -15.51 7.68
N GLU A 162 0.59 -16.32 8.73
CA GLU A 162 -0.14 -17.59 8.59
C GLU A 162 -1.61 -17.39 8.22
N GLN A 163 -2.26 -16.35 8.75
CA GLN A 163 -3.64 -16.01 8.41
C GLN A 163 -3.75 -15.53 6.94
N LEU A 164 -2.75 -14.77 6.46
CA LEU A 164 -2.67 -14.38 5.05
C LEU A 164 -2.51 -15.61 4.15
N LYS A 165 -1.67 -16.58 4.53
CA LYS A 165 -1.47 -17.83 3.78
C LYS A 165 -2.73 -18.70 3.75
N ALA A 166 -3.51 -18.73 4.84
CA ALA A 166 -4.75 -19.48 4.90
C ALA A 166 -5.88 -18.84 4.06
N ARG A 167 -5.79 -17.51 3.81
CA ARG A 167 -6.86 -16.76 3.15
C ARG A 167 -6.63 -16.57 1.64
N TYR A 168 -5.40 -16.34 1.22
CA TYR A 168 -5.07 -15.99 -0.16
C TYR A 168 -4.24 -17.08 -0.83
N ASP A 169 -4.42 -17.19 -2.15
CA ASP A 169 -3.64 -18.11 -2.96
C ASP A 169 -2.15 -17.70 -3.08
N ASP A 170 -1.31 -18.63 -3.50
CA ASP A 170 0.13 -18.40 -3.63
C ASP A 170 0.47 -17.27 -4.60
N ARG A 171 -0.34 -17.09 -5.66
CA ARG A 171 -0.14 -16.02 -6.64
C ARG A 171 -0.40 -14.64 -6.04
N THR A 172 -1.43 -14.49 -5.25
CA THR A 172 -1.72 -13.26 -4.51
C THR A 172 -0.65 -12.99 -3.45
N LEU A 173 -0.23 -14.02 -2.72
CA LEU A 173 0.84 -13.91 -1.72
C LEU A 173 2.17 -13.49 -2.35
N ASP A 174 2.51 -14.00 -3.53
CA ASP A 174 3.73 -13.61 -4.23
C ASP A 174 3.73 -12.11 -4.58
N ARG A 175 2.59 -11.59 -5.03
CA ARG A 175 2.43 -10.15 -5.29
C ARG A 175 2.59 -9.31 -4.03
N LEU A 176 1.99 -9.75 -2.92
CA LEU A 176 2.13 -9.08 -1.62
C LEU A 176 3.57 -9.13 -1.08
N ARG A 177 4.35 -10.17 -1.42
CA ARG A 177 5.77 -10.27 -1.03
C ARG A 177 6.65 -9.21 -1.69
N LYS A 178 6.26 -8.66 -2.82
CA LYS A 178 7.00 -7.58 -3.52
C LYS A 178 6.90 -6.24 -2.78
N CYS A 179 5.93 -6.07 -1.90
CA CYS A 179 5.78 -4.86 -1.09
C CYS A 179 6.80 -4.81 0.07
N LYS A 180 7.17 -3.60 0.49
CA LYS A 180 7.83 -3.39 1.80
C LYS A 180 6.80 -3.72 2.88
N LYS A 181 7.16 -4.59 3.80
CA LYS A 181 6.33 -4.92 4.97
C LYS A 181 6.84 -4.17 6.18
N VAL A 182 5.93 -3.53 6.91
CA VAL A 182 6.20 -2.88 8.18
C VAL A 182 5.17 -3.40 9.17
N THR A 183 5.64 -3.91 10.31
CA THR A 183 4.77 -4.38 11.39
C THR A 183 4.81 -3.40 12.54
N ILE A 184 3.64 -2.85 12.91
CA ILE A 184 3.51 -1.95 14.04
C ILE A 184 3.07 -2.77 15.25
N GLU A 185 3.93 -2.82 16.26
CA GLU A 185 3.69 -3.50 17.52
C GLU A 185 3.61 -2.50 18.66
N GLY A 186 2.79 -2.79 19.66
CA GLY A 186 2.60 -1.97 20.85
C GLY A 186 1.20 -2.05 21.41
N ASP A 187 0.97 -1.26 22.45
CA ASP A 187 -0.35 -1.11 23.07
C ASP A 187 -1.21 -0.15 22.26
N SER A 188 -2.51 -0.43 22.21
CA SER A 188 -3.47 0.43 21.51
C SER A 188 -3.44 1.87 22.04
N PHE A 189 -3.44 2.84 21.14
CA PHE A 189 -3.62 4.27 21.48
C PHE A 189 -5.07 4.62 21.82
N ARG A 190 -6.01 3.75 21.46
CA ARG A 190 -7.44 3.91 21.80
C ARG A 190 -7.65 3.54 23.25
N LYS A 191 -8.11 4.51 24.04
CA LYS A 191 -8.60 4.30 25.40
C LYS A 191 -10.04 3.81 25.38
#